data_5807a36af3c6e450a4758c5ef5ece28e
#
_entry.id   5807a36af3c6e450a4758c5ef5ece28e
#
_cell.length_a   1.000
_cell.length_b   1.000
_cell.length_c   1.000
_cell.angle_alpha   90.00
_cell.angle_beta   90.00
_cell.angle_gamma   90.00
#
_symmetry.space_group_name_H-M   'P 1'
#
loop_
_entity.id
_entity.type
_entity.pdbx_description
1 polymer ?
#
loop_
_entity_poly.entity_id
_entity_poly.type
_entity_poly.pdbx_seq_one_letter_code
_entity_poly.pdbx_strand_id
1 'polypeptide(L)'
;TIAHKSFLSEIISECKKQGIRTSIFIDPNIAMIEGAAETGADRIELYTEEFALQYSLGDQKAIEPYTQCAIRADELGLGINAGHDLSLDNIRFFKENIPNLLEVSIGHALVCESLYLGMENVIKSYLQKLS
;
A
#
# COMPACT_ATOMS: atom_id res chain seq x y z
N THR A 1 -3.27 4.58 -14.20
CA THR A 1 -2.76 5.97 -14.03
C THR A 1 -2.39 6.60 -15.36
N ILE A 2 -1.54 6.00 -16.16
CA ILE A 2 -1.01 6.61 -17.40
C ILE A 2 -2.13 7.00 -18.37
N ALA A 3 -3.07 6.08 -18.66
CA ALA A 3 -4.17 6.31 -19.61
C ALA A 3 -5.19 7.40 -19.17
N HIS A 4 -5.29 7.66 -17.87
CA HIS A 4 -6.27 8.60 -17.30
C HIS A 4 -5.61 9.75 -16.54
N LYS A 5 -4.35 10.05 -16.84
CA LYS A 5 -3.54 11.05 -16.13
C LYS A 5 -4.23 12.41 -16.02
N SER A 6 -4.71 12.96 -17.15
CA SER A 6 -5.37 14.27 -17.20
C SER A 6 -6.60 14.32 -16.27
N PHE A 7 -7.47 13.32 -16.35
CA PHE A 7 -8.65 13.19 -15.50
C PHE A 7 -8.29 13.08 -14.01
N LEU A 8 -7.30 12.24 -13.68
CA LEU A 8 -6.84 12.09 -12.30
C LEU A 8 -6.24 13.39 -11.76
N SER A 9 -5.44 14.10 -12.57
CA SER A 9 -4.84 15.38 -12.17
C SER A 9 -5.90 16.45 -11.85
N GLU A 10 -7.00 16.51 -12.61
CA GLU A 10 -8.11 17.42 -12.33
C GLU A 10 -8.79 17.11 -10.99
N ILE A 11 -9.11 15.83 -10.74
CA ILE A 11 -9.72 15.41 -9.47
C ILE A 11 -8.79 15.69 -8.29
N ILE A 12 -7.50 15.31 -8.41
CA ILE A 12 -6.50 15.52 -7.36
C ILE A 12 -6.33 17.01 -7.08
N SER A 13 -6.29 17.85 -8.10
CA SER A 13 -6.22 19.30 -7.95
C SER A 13 -7.42 19.84 -7.17
N GLU A 14 -8.63 19.35 -7.46
CA GLU A 14 -9.83 19.79 -6.76
C GLU A 14 -9.82 19.31 -5.29
N CYS A 15 -9.43 18.07 -5.03
CA CYS A 15 -9.25 17.54 -3.66
C CYS A 15 -8.26 18.42 -2.86
N LYS A 16 -7.13 18.77 -3.47
CA LYS A 16 -6.11 19.62 -2.83
C LYS A 16 -6.62 21.01 -2.48
N LYS A 17 -7.44 21.63 -3.33
CA LYS A 17 -8.08 22.94 -3.00
C LYS A 17 -8.95 22.87 -1.75
N GLN A 18 -9.52 21.69 -1.48
CA GLN A 18 -10.35 21.44 -0.29
C GLN A 18 -9.53 20.92 0.91
N GLY A 19 -8.20 20.85 0.82
CA GLY A 19 -7.33 20.31 1.85
C GLY A 19 -7.44 18.79 2.05
N ILE A 20 -7.95 18.07 1.03
CA ILE A 20 -8.12 16.62 1.09
C ILE A 20 -6.86 15.94 0.53
N ARG A 21 -6.23 15.08 1.34
CA ARG A 21 -5.11 14.24 0.93
C ARG A 21 -5.59 13.16 -0.05
N THR A 22 -4.82 12.93 -1.09
CA THR A 22 -5.13 11.96 -2.14
C THR A 22 -4.15 10.79 -2.16
N SER A 23 -4.63 9.59 -2.41
CA SER A 23 -3.84 8.38 -2.61
C SER A 23 -4.34 7.62 -3.83
N ILE A 24 -3.43 7.15 -4.69
CA ILE A 24 -3.77 6.36 -5.88
C ILE A 24 -3.48 4.90 -5.60
N PHE A 25 -4.49 4.05 -5.71
CA PHE A 25 -4.36 2.60 -5.62
C PHE A 25 -3.81 2.05 -6.94
N ILE A 26 -2.67 1.35 -6.89
CA ILE A 26 -1.94 0.90 -8.09
C ILE A 26 -1.20 -0.42 -7.88
N ASP A 27 -0.96 -1.12 -8.98
CA ASP A 27 -0.07 -2.27 -9.01
C ASP A 27 1.39 -1.87 -8.79
N PRO A 28 2.26 -2.77 -8.27
CA PRO A 28 3.68 -2.52 -8.06
C PRO A 28 4.46 -2.52 -9.38
N ASN A 29 4.33 -1.43 -10.13
CA ASN A 29 4.97 -1.21 -11.43
C ASN A 29 5.57 0.19 -11.49
N ILE A 30 6.87 0.30 -11.80
CA ILE A 30 7.63 1.56 -11.81
C ILE A 30 6.98 2.63 -12.69
N ALA A 31 6.55 2.28 -13.91
CA ALA A 31 5.91 3.24 -14.80
C ALA A 31 4.58 3.77 -14.24
N MET A 32 3.85 2.93 -13.48
CA MET A 32 2.61 3.36 -12.81
C MET A 32 2.90 4.30 -11.65
N ILE A 33 4.00 4.06 -10.89
CA ILE A 33 4.47 4.96 -9.82
C ILE A 33 4.84 6.33 -10.37
N GLU A 34 5.62 6.36 -11.46
CA GLU A 34 6.00 7.59 -12.14
C GLU A 34 4.78 8.35 -12.66
N GLY A 35 3.84 7.63 -13.28
CA GLY A 35 2.57 8.20 -13.72
C GLY A 35 1.71 8.75 -12.58
N ALA A 36 1.75 8.13 -11.39
CA ALA A 36 1.05 8.64 -10.21
C ALA A 36 1.67 9.95 -9.70
N ALA A 37 3.00 10.03 -9.63
CA ALA A 37 3.70 11.26 -9.24
C ALA A 37 3.36 12.44 -10.16
N GLU A 38 3.27 12.20 -11.47
CA GLU A 38 2.91 13.22 -12.45
C GLU A 38 1.47 13.74 -12.35
N THR A 39 0.56 13.01 -11.67
CA THR A 39 -0.79 13.50 -11.38
C THR A 39 -0.84 14.53 -10.26
N GLY A 40 0.22 14.61 -9.45
CA GLY A 40 0.29 15.43 -8.25
C GLY A 40 -0.35 14.79 -7.02
N ALA A 41 -0.62 13.49 -7.01
CA ALA A 41 -1.11 12.77 -5.82
C ALA A 41 -0.14 12.91 -4.64
N ASP A 42 -0.67 12.83 -3.42
CA ASP A 42 0.16 12.91 -2.21
C ASP A 42 0.77 11.55 -1.86
N ARG A 43 0.05 10.47 -2.19
CA ARG A 43 0.44 9.09 -1.87
C ARG A 43 0.06 8.13 -2.98
N ILE A 44 0.65 6.96 -2.90
CA ILE A 44 0.19 5.76 -3.58
C ILE A 44 -0.22 4.72 -2.55
N GLU A 45 -1.08 3.78 -2.94
CA GLU A 45 -1.36 2.56 -2.18
C GLU A 45 -1.04 1.36 -3.08
N LEU A 46 -0.03 0.60 -2.68
CA LEU A 46 0.40 -0.59 -3.41
C LEU A 46 -0.60 -1.73 -3.23
N TYR A 47 -1.08 -2.30 -4.32
CA TYR A 47 -1.95 -3.48 -4.35
C TYR A 47 -1.15 -4.73 -4.02
N THR A 48 -1.46 -5.40 -2.91
CA THR A 48 -0.61 -6.43 -2.32
C THR A 48 -1.13 -7.87 -2.45
N GLU A 49 -2.18 -8.13 -3.24
CA GLU A 49 -2.74 -9.49 -3.42
C GLU A 49 -1.70 -10.49 -3.92
N GLU A 50 -0.98 -10.15 -4.98
CA GLU A 50 0.03 -11.06 -5.56
C GLU A 50 1.16 -11.36 -4.58
N PHE A 51 1.63 -10.37 -3.83
CA PHE A 51 2.60 -10.59 -2.75
C PHE A 51 2.02 -11.57 -1.70
N ALA A 52 0.81 -11.33 -1.23
CA ALA A 52 0.19 -12.14 -0.18
C ALA A 52 0.04 -13.60 -0.64
N LEU A 53 -0.38 -13.82 -1.89
CA LEU A 53 -0.52 -15.13 -2.50
C LEU A 53 0.84 -15.84 -2.59
N GLN A 54 1.83 -15.23 -3.20
CA GLN A 54 3.15 -15.85 -3.40
C GLN A 54 3.88 -16.09 -2.08
N TYR A 55 3.77 -15.16 -1.13
CA TYR A 55 4.30 -15.31 0.22
C TYR A 55 3.69 -16.54 0.93
N SER A 56 2.38 -16.75 0.80
CA SER A 56 1.70 -17.93 1.35
C SER A 56 2.19 -19.25 0.76
N LEU A 57 2.70 -19.23 -0.47
CA LEU A 57 3.31 -20.37 -1.16
C LEU A 57 4.82 -20.54 -0.83
N GLY A 58 5.37 -19.66 0.03
CA GLY A 58 6.76 -19.70 0.48
C GLY A 58 7.74 -18.87 -0.36
N ASP A 59 7.26 -18.12 -1.35
CA ASP A 59 8.10 -17.23 -2.17
C ASP A 59 8.28 -15.87 -1.51
N GLN A 60 9.37 -15.71 -0.77
CA GLN A 60 9.73 -14.43 -0.16
C GLN A 60 10.24 -13.39 -1.17
N LYS A 61 10.65 -13.80 -2.37
CA LYS A 61 11.11 -12.86 -3.41
C LYS A 61 9.98 -12.05 -4.03
N ALA A 62 8.74 -12.48 -3.82
CA ALA A 62 7.55 -11.73 -4.25
C ALA A 62 7.50 -10.29 -3.70
N ILE A 63 8.30 -9.97 -2.68
CA ILE A 63 8.43 -8.62 -2.13
C ILE A 63 9.27 -7.67 -3.02
N GLU A 64 10.17 -8.20 -3.85
CA GLU A 64 11.15 -7.40 -4.61
C GLU A 64 10.52 -6.29 -5.47
N PRO A 65 9.46 -6.54 -6.27
CA PRO A 65 8.81 -5.48 -7.05
C PRO A 65 8.25 -4.36 -6.17
N TYR A 66 7.71 -4.71 -5.00
CA TYR A 66 7.14 -3.76 -4.04
C TYR A 66 8.22 -2.89 -3.42
N THR A 67 9.36 -3.48 -3.02
CA THR A 67 10.51 -2.75 -2.49
C THR A 67 11.04 -1.75 -3.51
N GLN A 68 11.20 -2.17 -4.78
CA GLN A 68 11.66 -1.28 -5.85
C GLN A 68 10.69 -0.11 -6.09
N CYS A 69 9.39 -0.42 -6.11
CA CYS A 69 8.35 0.60 -6.26
C CYS A 69 8.32 1.59 -5.08
N ALA A 70 8.52 1.10 -3.86
CA ALA A 70 8.58 1.93 -2.67
C ALA A 70 9.80 2.89 -2.71
N ILE A 71 10.98 2.39 -3.08
CA ILE A 71 12.16 3.23 -3.27
C ILE A 71 11.88 4.31 -4.32
N ARG A 72 11.31 3.92 -5.46
CA ARG A 72 11.01 4.89 -6.53
C ARG A 72 9.96 5.93 -6.12
N ALA A 73 8.94 5.52 -5.38
CA ALA A 73 7.92 6.43 -4.84
C ALA A 73 8.53 7.47 -3.89
N ASP A 74 9.41 7.02 -3.00
CA ASP A 74 10.13 7.90 -2.06
C ASP A 74 11.00 8.93 -2.78
N GLU A 75 11.76 8.51 -3.81
CA GLU A 75 12.54 9.40 -4.68
C GLU A 75 11.68 10.48 -5.37
N LEU A 76 10.44 10.15 -5.69
CA LEU A 76 9.47 11.05 -6.33
C LEU A 76 8.68 11.89 -5.32
N GLY A 77 8.90 11.72 -4.02
CA GLY A 77 8.23 12.45 -2.97
C GLY A 77 6.79 11.98 -2.70
N LEU A 78 6.43 10.77 -3.14
CA LEU A 78 5.13 10.15 -2.85
C LEU A 78 5.16 9.43 -1.50
N GLY A 79 4.16 9.64 -0.65
CA GLY A 79 3.95 8.80 0.51
C GLY A 79 3.50 7.39 0.10
N ILE A 80 3.86 6.38 0.90
CA ILE A 80 3.64 4.97 0.58
C ILE A 80 2.62 4.37 1.55
N ASN A 81 1.49 3.94 1.00
CA ASN A 81 0.52 3.07 1.65
C ASN A 81 0.53 1.70 0.97
N ALA A 82 0.00 0.69 1.62
CA ALA A 82 -0.20 -0.63 1.04
C ALA A 82 -1.47 -1.28 1.58
N GLY A 83 -2.13 -2.06 0.75
CA GLY A 83 -3.36 -2.73 1.14
C GLY A 83 -3.75 -3.84 0.20
N HIS A 84 -4.74 -4.60 0.62
CA HIS A 84 -5.29 -5.82 0.05
C HIS A 84 -4.51 -7.08 0.46
N ASP A 85 -5.22 -8.02 1.11
CA ASP A 85 -4.72 -9.35 1.52
C ASP A 85 -3.50 -9.38 2.47
N LEU A 86 -3.11 -8.23 3.03
CA LEU A 86 -2.22 -8.23 4.17
C LEU A 86 -2.93 -8.82 5.40
N SER A 87 -2.20 -9.66 6.14
CA SER A 87 -2.70 -10.41 7.29
C SER A 87 -1.68 -10.45 8.41
N LEU A 88 -2.04 -10.99 9.58
CA LEU A 88 -1.08 -11.22 10.68
C LEU A 88 0.11 -12.10 10.25
N ASP A 89 -0.04 -12.94 9.22
CA ASP A 89 1.03 -13.84 8.79
C ASP A 89 2.12 -13.13 7.98
N ASN A 90 1.74 -12.14 7.15
CA ASN A 90 2.66 -11.55 6.16
C ASN A 90 3.04 -10.07 6.43
N ILE A 91 2.26 -9.36 7.25
CA ILE A 91 2.41 -7.90 7.41
C ILE A 91 3.75 -7.47 8.01
N ARG A 92 4.32 -8.25 8.94
CA ARG A 92 5.63 -7.93 9.52
C ARG A 92 6.71 -7.99 8.46
N PHE A 93 6.75 -9.08 7.69
CA PHE A 93 7.71 -9.24 6.60
C PHE A 93 7.56 -8.13 5.56
N PHE A 94 6.32 -7.79 5.20
CA PHE A 94 6.05 -6.68 4.28
C PHE A 94 6.62 -5.37 4.83
N LYS A 95 6.28 -5.01 6.08
CA LYS A 95 6.74 -3.78 6.74
C LYS A 95 8.27 -3.68 6.81
N GLU A 96 8.95 -4.78 7.11
CA GLU A 96 10.42 -4.81 7.23
C GLU A 96 11.13 -4.63 5.87
N ASN A 97 10.47 -4.91 4.77
CA ASN A 97 11.03 -4.82 3.41
C ASN A 97 10.55 -3.62 2.60
N ILE A 98 9.57 -2.85 3.08
CA ILE A 98 9.08 -1.65 2.39
C ILE A 98 9.55 -0.40 3.13
N PRO A 99 10.52 0.34 2.57
CA PRO A 99 11.02 1.57 3.18
C PRO A 99 9.91 2.63 3.23
N ASN A 100 9.90 3.41 4.31
CA ASN A 100 8.99 4.54 4.50
C ASN A 100 7.49 4.22 4.33
N LEU A 101 7.08 2.97 4.63
CA LEU A 101 5.67 2.60 4.67
C LEU A 101 4.94 3.39 5.76
N LEU A 102 3.94 4.18 5.37
CA LEU A 102 3.22 5.11 6.25
C LEU A 102 1.92 4.52 6.79
N GLU A 103 1.15 3.83 5.96
CA GLU A 103 -0.16 3.27 6.32
C GLU A 103 -0.36 1.91 5.66
N VAL A 104 -1.17 1.07 6.30
CA VAL A 104 -1.68 -0.17 5.72
C VAL A 104 -3.20 -0.21 5.83
N SER A 105 -3.85 -0.70 4.77
CA SER A 105 -5.30 -0.92 4.73
C SER A 105 -5.58 -2.42 4.82
N ILE A 106 -6.17 -2.85 5.95
CA ILE A 106 -6.46 -4.26 6.22
C ILE A 106 -7.96 -4.41 6.46
N GLY A 107 -8.63 -5.11 5.54
CA GLY A 107 -10.08 -5.33 5.62
C GLY A 107 -10.41 -6.78 5.95
N HIS A 108 -10.39 -7.64 4.96
CA HIS A 108 -10.87 -9.02 5.04
C HIS A 108 -10.18 -9.82 6.14
N ALA A 109 -8.85 -9.83 6.17
CA ALA A 109 -8.07 -10.57 7.16
C ALA A 109 -8.38 -10.11 8.58
N LEU A 110 -8.45 -8.78 8.82
CA LEU A 110 -8.76 -8.23 10.13
C LEU A 110 -10.12 -8.72 10.65
N VAL A 111 -11.15 -8.76 9.80
CA VAL A 111 -12.48 -9.25 10.17
C VAL A 111 -12.45 -10.75 10.45
N CYS A 112 -11.87 -11.56 9.57
CA CYS A 112 -11.78 -13.01 9.74
C CYS A 112 -11.01 -13.40 10.99
N GLU A 113 -9.85 -12.81 11.23
CA GLU A 113 -9.02 -13.06 12.41
C GLU A 113 -9.75 -12.63 13.70
N SER A 114 -10.54 -11.54 13.62
CA SER A 114 -11.31 -11.04 14.77
C SER A 114 -12.42 -11.97 15.22
N LEU A 115 -12.96 -12.82 14.33
CA LEU A 115 -13.94 -13.83 14.70
C LEU A 115 -13.38 -14.90 15.65
N TYR A 116 -12.08 -15.17 15.56
CA TYR A 116 -11.39 -16.15 16.38
C TYR A 116 -10.67 -15.55 17.59
N LEU A 117 -10.06 -14.37 17.43
CA LEU A 117 -9.17 -13.77 18.41
C LEU A 117 -9.78 -12.59 19.17
N GLY A 118 -10.89 -12.07 18.67
CA GLY A 118 -11.52 -10.83 19.14
C GLY A 118 -10.87 -9.57 18.56
N MET A 119 -11.68 -8.58 18.18
CA MET A 119 -11.27 -7.37 17.45
C MET A 119 -10.13 -6.61 18.15
N GLU A 120 -10.25 -6.42 19.47
CA GLU A 120 -9.25 -5.68 20.24
C GLU A 120 -7.87 -6.35 20.20
N ASN A 121 -7.83 -7.68 20.33
CA ASN A 121 -6.58 -8.43 20.29
C ASN A 121 -5.95 -8.41 18.90
N VAL A 122 -6.76 -8.53 17.86
CA VAL A 122 -6.30 -8.48 16.47
C VAL A 122 -5.69 -7.12 16.17
N ILE A 123 -6.37 -6.03 16.50
CA ILE A 123 -5.84 -4.66 16.30
C ILE A 123 -4.51 -4.49 17.04
N LYS A 124 -4.41 -4.93 18.30
CA LYS A 124 -3.15 -4.87 19.05
C LYS A 124 -2.03 -5.68 18.38
N SER A 125 -2.37 -6.85 17.85
CA SER A 125 -1.40 -7.71 17.14
C SER A 125 -0.88 -7.05 15.87
N TYR A 126 -1.75 -6.43 15.09
CA TYR A 126 -1.33 -5.65 13.91
C TYR A 126 -0.41 -4.48 14.29
N LEU A 127 -0.79 -3.68 15.28
CA LEU A 127 0.03 -2.56 15.73
C LEU A 127 1.40 -3.01 16.23
N GLN A 128 1.47 -4.14 16.94
CA GLN A 128 2.75 -4.72 17.40
C GLN A 128 3.63 -5.20 16.22
N LYS A 129 3.02 -5.73 15.16
CA LYS A 129 3.78 -6.18 13.97
C LYS A 129 4.26 -5.02 13.09
N LEU A 130 3.62 -3.87 13.19
CA LEU A 130 3.94 -2.66 12.45
C LEU A 130 4.91 -1.72 13.20
N SER A 131 5.08 -1.91 14.50
CA SER A 131 6.06 -1.20 15.31
C SER A 131 7.45 -1.81 15.10
#